data_0426a6f8a14e9184ef251e9dc161652b
#
_entry.id   0426a6f8a14e9184ef251e9dc161652b
#
_cell.length_a   1.000
_cell.length_b   1.000
_cell.length_c   1.000
_cell.angle_alpha   90.00
_cell.angle_beta   90.00
_cell.angle_gamma   90.00
#
_symmetry.space_group_name_H-M   'P 1'
#
loop_
_entity.id
_entity.type
_entity.pdbx_description
1 polymer ?
#
loop_
_entity_poly.entity_id
_entity_poly.type
_entity_poly.pdbx_seq_one_letter_code
_entity_poly.pdbx_strand_id
1 'polypeptide(L)'
;MKKMFAVLLALCMALTCLTMASAEEKTYHVGILQLVQHEALDAATKGFRDALTEKLGDKVVFDEQNASGDTASCAMIANGFVAAEVDLIMAN
;
A
#
# COMPACT_ATOMS: atom_id res chain seq x y z
N MET A 1 -34.19 36.25 -3.35
CA MET A 1 -33.52 35.62 -2.20
C MET A 1 -33.51 34.10 -2.26
N LYS A 2 -34.58 33.43 -2.67
CA LYS A 2 -34.61 31.95 -2.74
C LYS A 2 -33.66 31.34 -3.79
N LYS A 3 -33.37 32.06 -4.88
CA LYS A 3 -32.50 31.60 -5.95
C LYS A 3 -31.02 31.64 -5.56
N MET A 4 -30.58 32.55 -4.73
CA MET A 4 -29.19 32.62 -4.24
C MET A 4 -28.88 31.53 -3.22
N PHE A 5 -29.87 31.09 -2.46
CA PHE A 5 -29.71 30.03 -1.47
C PHE A 5 -29.49 28.66 -2.12
N ALA A 6 -30.18 28.38 -3.23
CA ALA A 6 -30.05 27.15 -3.99
C ALA A 6 -28.68 27.04 -4.68
N VAL A 7 -28.14 28.14 -5.19
CA VAL A 7 -26.82 28.19 -5.83
C VAL A 7 -25.71 27.97 -4.81
N LEU A 8 -25.83 28.51 -3.62
CA LEU A 8 -24.86 28.33 -2.53
C LEU A 8 -24.82 26.88 -2.05
N LEU A 9 -25.97 26.22 -1.96
CA LEU A 9 -26.11 24.84 -1.55
C LEU A 9 -25.46 23.88 -2.59
N ALA A 10 -25.69 24.16 -3.88
CA ALA A 10 -25.09 23.38 -4.97
C ALA A 10 -23.57 23.51 -5.00
N LEU A 11 -23.02 24.69 -4.71
CA LEU A 11 -21.58 24.91 -4.64
C LEU A 11 -20.94 24.17 -3.47
N CYS A 12 -21.58 24.11 -2.31
CA CYS A 12 -21.10 23.34 -1.16
C CYS A 12 -21.07 21.83 -1.43
N MET A 13 -22.06 21.29 -2.14
CA MET A 13 -22.11 19.88 -2.52
C MET A 13 -21.01 19.52 -3.51
N ALA A 14 -20.70 20.38 -4.46
CA ALA A 14 -19.61 20.18 -5.43
C ALA A 14 -18.24 20.16 -4.75
N LEU A 15 -18.02 21.03 -3.77
CA LEU A 15 -16.78 21.05 -2.99
C LEU A 15 -16.59 19.79 -2.13
N THR A 16 -17.67 19.23 -1.58
CA THR A 16 -17.63 18.01 -0.79
C THR A 16 -17.26 16.80 -1.65
N CYS A 17 -17.78 16.71 -2.89
CA CYS A 17 -17.43 15.66 -3.83
C CYS A 17 -15.96 15.71 -4.25
N LEU A 18 -15.38 16.87 -4.44
CA LEU A 18 -13.95 17.06 -4.77
C LEU A 18 -13.03 16.58 -3.64
N THR A 19 -13.42 16.81 -2.38
CA THR A 19 -12.64 16.38 -1.22
C THR A 19 -12.65 14.86 -1.06
N MET A 20 -13.74 14.19 -1.38
CA MET A 20 -13.84 12.73 -1.35
C MET A 20 -13.01 12.06 -2.45
N ALA A 21 -12.94 12.63 -3.65
CA ALA A 21 -12.14 12.14 -4.75
C ALA A 21 -10.63 12.18 -4.43
N SER A 22 -10.16 13.20 -3.70
CA SER A 22 -8.76 13.31 -3.26
C SER A 22 -8.38 12.27 -2.22
N ALA A 23 -9.32 11.77 -1.42
CA ALA A 23 -9.07 10.78 -0.38
C ALA A 23 -8.85 9.36 -0.93
N GLU A 24 -9.20 9.10 -2.20
CA GLU A 24 -9.06 7.80 -2.85
C GLU A 24 -7.68 7.57 -3.49
N GLU A 25 -6.81 8.57 -3.50
CA GLU A 25 -5.47 8.49 -4.11
C GLU A 25 -4.39 8.06 -3.11
N LYS A 26 -4.69 7.09 -2.25
CA LYS A 26 -3.71 6.56 -1.32
C LYS A 26 -2.76 5.59 -2.03
N THR A 27 -1.45 5.77 -1.81
CA THR A 27 -0.42 4.80 -2.19
C THR A 27 -0.17 3.87 -1.01
N TYR A 28 -0.18 2.56 -1.27
CA TYR A 28 0.07 1.54 -0.27
C TYR A 28 1.52 1.10 -0.32
N HIS A 29 2.17 1.06 0.84
CA HIS A 29 3.53 0.57 1.00
C HIS A 29 3.50 -0.82 1.60
N VAL A 30 4.08 -1.79 0.89
CA VAL A 30 4.07 -3.19 1.28
C VAL A 30 5.48 -3.68 1.46
N GLY A 31 5.82 -4.13 2.66
CA GLY A 31 7.09 -4.78 2.95
C GLY A 31 7.00 -6.28 2.66
N ILE A 32 7.99 -6.82 1.97
CA ILE A 32 8.10 -8.26 1.73
C ILE A 32 9.37 -8.74 2.40
N LEU A 33 9.21 -9.65 3.35
CA LEU A 33 10.31 -10.31 4.04
C LEU A 33 10.37 -11.77 3.58
N GLN A 34 11.38 -12.10 2.79
CA GLN A 34 11.64 -13.46 2.37
C GLN A 34 12.81 -14.02 3.18
N LEU A 35 12.64 -15.21 3.75
CA LEU A 35 13.63 -15.83 4.62
C LEU A 35 14.94 -16.11 3.87
N VAL A 36 14.84 -16.70 2.69
CA VAL A 36 15.99 -17.14 1.90
C VAL A 36 15.60 -17.18 0.43
N GLN A 37 16.61 -17.10 -0.45
CA GLN A 37 16.38 -17.29 -1.87
C GLN A 37 16.12 -18.79 -2.13
N HIS A 38 14.90 -19.08 -2.56
CA HIS A 38 14.44 -20.43 -2.88
C HIS A 38 13.35 -20.35 -3.94
N GLU A 39 13.37 -21.27 -4.88
CA GLU A 39 12.46 -21.25 -6.03
C GLU A 39 10.99 -21.16 -5.63
N ALA A 40 10.56 -21.93 -4.62
CA ALA A 40 9.18 -21.91 -4.13
C ALA A 40 8.83 -20.59 -3.45
N LEU A 41 9.75 -20.02 -2.68
CA LEU A 41 9.54 -18.74 -2.00
C LEU A 41 9.53 -17.58 -3.01
N ASP A 42 10.42 -17.63 -3.98
CA ASP A 42 10.48 -16.64 -5.07
C ASP A 42 9.16 -16.64 -5.86
N ALA A 43 8.61 -17.81 -6.15
CA ALA A 43 7.33 -17.94 -6.85
C ALA A 43 6.17 -17.38 -6.03
N ALA A 44 6.16 -17.63 -4.72
CA ALA A 44 5.13 -17.08 -3.81
C ALA A 44 5.22 -15.54 -3.74
N THR A 45 6.41 -15.00 -3.64
CA THR A 45 6.63 -13.54 -3.62
C THR A 45 6.18 -12.91 -4.94
N LYS A 46 6.54 -13.53 -6.08
CA LYS A 46 6.14 -13.04 -7.38
C LYS A 46 4.61 -13.05 -7.54
N GLY A 47 3.95 -14.14 -7.17
CA GLY A 47 2.49 -14.24 -7.25
C GLY A 47 1.78 -13.20 -6.39
N PHE A 48 2.28 -12.96 -5.19
CA PHE A 48 1.76 -11.94 -4.29
C PHE A 48 1.90 -10.53 -4.89
N ARG A 49 3.07 -10.19 -5.41
CA ARG A 49 3.32 -8.90 -6.07
C ARG A 49 2.43 -8.72 -7.29
N ASP A 50 2.36 -9.74 -8.15
CA ASP A 50 1.55 -9.68 -9.36
C ASP A 50 0.07 -9.48 -9.06
N ALA A 51 -0.46 -10.16 -8.05
CA ALA A 51 -1.87 -10.03 -7.66
C ALA A 51 -2.20 -8.64 -7.13
N LEU A 52 -1.33 -8.05 -6.30
CA LEU A 52 -1.53 -6.69 -5.79
C LEU A 52 -1.35 -5.65 -6.88
N THR A 53 -0.39 -5.84 -7.78
CA THR A 53 -0.17 -4.94 -8.90
C THR A 53 -1.37 -4.94 -9.85
N GLU A 54 -1.98 -6.09 -10.07
CA GLU A 54 -3.19 -6.21 -10.89
C GLU A 54 -4.36 -5.41 -10.29
N LYS A 55 -4.50 -5.43 -8.96
CA LYS A 55 -5.61 -4.75 -8.28
C LYS A 55 -5.36 -3.27 -8.05
N LEU A 56 -4.14 -2.89 -7.72
CA LEU A 56 -3.81 -1.53 -7.27
C LEU A 56 -3.00 -0.73 -8.30
N GLY A 57 -2.38 -1.39 -9.26
CA GLY A 57 -1.57 -0.75 -10.29
C GLY A 57 -0.42 0.06 -9.70
N ASP A 58 -0.35 1.34 -10.03
CA ASP A 58 0.68 2.27 -9.53
C ASP A 58 0.44 2.76 -8.11
N LYS A 59 -0.66 2.32 -7.47
CA LYS A 59 -0.98 2.68 -6.08
C LYS A 59 -0.33 1.76 -5.05
N VAL A 60 0.50 0.84 -5.45
CA VAL A 60 1.24 -0.05 -4.56
C VAL A 60 2.74 0.08 -4.81
N VAL A 61 3.50 0.18 -3.72
CA VAL A 61 4.97 0.21 -3.73
C VAL A 61 5.46 -0.91 -2.86
N PHE A 62 6.40 -1.72 -3.37
CA PHE A 62 6.96 -2.85 -2.65
C PHE A 62 8.38 -2.56 -2.20
N ASP A 63 8.69 -2.93 -0.96
CA ASP A 63 10.05 -3.02 -0.44
C ASP A 63 10.32 -4.49 -0.12
N GLU A 64 11.11 -5.14 -0.95
CA GLU A 64 11.41 -6.56 -0.85
C GLU A 64 12.80 -6.76 -0.25
N GLN A 65 12.85 -7.48 0.87
CA GLN A 65 14.07 -7.76 1.60
C GLN A 65 14.25 -9.28 1.79
N ASN A 66 15.49 -9.74 1.68
CA ASN A 66 15.84 -11.15 1.86
C ASN A 66 16.76 -11.28 3.07
N ALA A 67 16.40 -12.18 4.00
CA ALA A 67 17.15 -12.37 5.25
C ALA A 67 18.35 -13.32 5.06
N SER A 68 18.50 -13.94 3.90
CA SER A 68 19.60 -14.86 3.59
C SER A 68 19.73 -16.03 4.59
N GLY A 69 18.57 -16.50 5.09
CA GLY A 69 18.51 -17.60 6.04
C GLY A 69 18.84 -17.24 7.48
N ASP A 70 19.08 -15.98 7.78
CA ASP A 70 19.48 -15.51 9.11
C ASP A 70 18.29 -14.98 9.91
N THR A 71 18.00 -15.62 11.03
CA THR A 71 16.88 -15.27 11.92
C THR A 71 17.05 -13.86 12.49
N ALA A 72 18.25 -13.45 12.83
CA ALA A 72 18.51 -12.10 13.34
C ALA A 72 18.22 -11.05 12.27
N SER A 73 18.55 -11.32 11.02
CA SER A 73 18.23 -10.45 9.90
C SER A 73 16.72 -10.36 9.66
N CYS A 74 15.97 -11.44 9.85
CA CYS A 74 14.52 -11.41 9.79
C CYS A 74 13.91 -10.39 10.76
N ALA A 75 14.38 -10.41 12.01
CA ALA A 75 13.92 -9.48 13.04
C ALA A 75 14.27 -8.03 12.70
N MET A 76 15.47 -7.79 12.19
CA MET A 76 15.91 -6.46 11.78
C MET A 76 15.08 -5.92 10.62
N ILE A 77 14.81 -6.74 9.63
CA ILE A 77 14.00 -6.36 8.46
C ILE A 77 12.56 -6.06 8.89
N ALA A 78 11.97 -6.91 9.70
CA ALA A 78 10.60 -6.72 10.20
C ALA A 78 10.49 -5.42 11.02
N ASN A 79 11.45 -5.16 11.90
CA ASN A 79 11.49 -3.92 12.68
C ASN A 79 11.67 -2.70 11.79
N GLY A 80 12.45 -2.82 10.71
CA GLY A 80 12.60 -1.75 9.73
C GLY A 80 11.30 -1.42 9.02
N PHE A 81 10.51 -2.40 8.66
CA PHE A 81 9.19 -2.19 8.07
C PHE A 81 8.22 -1.54 9.04
N VAL A 82 8.24 -1.93 10.30
CA VAL A 82 7.41 -1.29 11.34
C VAL A 82 7.80 0.17 11.54
N ALA A 83 9.09 0.46 11.59
CA ALA A 83 9.60 1.82 11.71
C ALA A 83 9.24 2.69 10.49
N ALA A 84 9.22 2.10 9.31
CA ALA A 84 8.82 2.77 8.07
C ALA A 84 7.30 2.92 7.92
N GLU A 85 6.53 2.37 8.84
CA GLU A 85 5.07 2.44 8.85
C GLU A 85 4.42 1.91 7.57
N VAL A 86 4.93 0.79 7.05
CA VAL A 86 4.33 0.14 5.89
C VAL A 86 2.91 -0.32 6.20
N ASP A 87 2.06 -0.39 5.19
CA ASP A 87 0.65 -0.74 5.36
C ASP A 87 0.45 -2.24 5.59
N LEU A 88 1.34 -3.06 5.02
CA LEU A 88 1.23 -4.53 5.09
C LEU A 88 2.63 -5.14 5.03
N ILE A 89 2.83 -6.21 5.76
CA ILE A 89 4.04 -7.03 5.68
C ILE A 89 3.65 -8.44 5.22
N MET A 90 4.27 -8.89 4.13
CA MET A 90 4.16 -10.27 3.66
C MET A 90 5.46 -10.98 4.04
N ALA A 91 5.37 -12.04 4.81
CA ALA A 91 6.52 -12.84 5.26
C ALA A 91 6.42 -14.28 4.74
N ASN A 92 7.49 -14.77 4.10
CA ASN A 92 7.59 -16.16 3.65
C ASN A 92 9.00 -16.77 3.74
#